data_db86780bfce261d160a4956edd0663e1
#
_entry.id   db86780bfce261d160a4956edd0663e1
#
_cell.length_a   1.000
_cell.length_b   1.000
_cell.length_c   1.000
_cell.angle_alpha   90.00
_cell.angle_beta   90.00
_cell.angle_gamma   90.00
#
_symmetry.space_group_name_H-M   'P 1'
#
loop_
_entity.id
_entity.type
_entity.pdbx_description
1 polymer ?
#
loop_
_entity_poly.entity_id
_entity_poly.type
_entity_poly.pdbx_seq_one_letter_code
_entity_poly.pdbx_strand_id
1 'polypeptide(L)'
;MIIFEIKSKTITIGKREGQTAYYAYPKMQQKMTSSMVVDRIVLETSLSAGDVHSALISLCNVVNDALSMGMSVDLADLGSLRLTVPSKMMDTPEEVTVAKALKTPKIVFTPKQAMRDAANSVELSIDRGVKKSATDEEEPGGSTGSGSGGDDGNNPL
;
A
#
# COMPACT_ATOMS: atom_id res chain seq x y z
N MET A 1 8.19 1.95 -0.85
CA MET A 1 8.29 0.49 -1.10
C MET A 1 7.17 -0.24 -0.37
N ILE A 2 6.42 -1.10 -1.05
CA ILE A 2 5.40 -1.99 -0.45
C ILE A 2 5.94 -3.41 -0.52
N ILE A 3 5.96 -4.10 0.63
CA ILE A 3 6.47 -5.46 0.75
C ILE A 3 5.29 -6.43 0.76
N PHE A 4 5.34 -7.46 -0.07
CA PHE A 4 4.37 -8.54 -0.14
C PHE A 4 4.96 -9.82 0.44
N GLU A 5 4.15 -10.61 1.10
CA GLU A 5 4.47 -12.00 1.50
C GLU A 5 3.70 -12.98 0.62
N ILE A 6 4.23 -14.19 0.47
CA ILE A 6 3.56 -15.24 -0.30
C ILE A 6 2.62 -16.00 0.65
N LYS A 7 1.31 -16.00 0.33
CA LYS A 7 0.31 -16.82 1.00
C LYS A 7 -0.23 -17.89 0.05
N SER A 8 -0.66 -18.99 0.63
CA SER A 8 -1.32 -20.10 -0.09
C SER A 8 -2.78 -20.19 0.29
N LYS A 9 -3.61 -20.62 -0.66
CA LYS A 9 -5.02 -20.90 -0.45
C LYS A 9 -5.42 -22.13 -1.29
N THR A 10 -6.13 -23.05 -0.69
CA THR A 10 -6.73 -24.18 -1.41
C THR A 10 -7.98 -23.72 -2.16
N ILE A 11 -8.06 -24.05 -3.43
CA ILE A 11 -9.21 -23.73 -4.29
C ILE A 11 -10.33 -24.70 -3.96
N THR A 12 -11.50 -24.18 -3.59
CA THR A 12 -12.65 -24.99 -3.14
C THR A 12 -13.74 -25.15 -4.19
N ILE A 13 -13.64 -24.48 -5.33
CA ILE A 13 -14.68 -24.47 -6.38
C ILE A 13 -14.04 -24.41 -7.77
N GLY A 14 -14.57 -25.19 -8.71
CA GLY A 14 -14.24 -25.14 -10.13
C GLY A 14 -13.24 -26.21 -10.59
N LYS A 15 -12.75 -26.10 -11.85
CA LYS A 15 -11.87 -27.08 -12.49
C LYS A 15 -10.54 -27.35 -11.77
N ARG A 16 -10.18 -26.52 -10.82
CA ARG A 16 -8.93 -26.59 -10.04
C ARG A 16 -9.18 -26.84 -8.55
N GLU A 17 -10.34 -27.42 -8.21
CA GLU A 17 -10.70 -27.78 -6.84
C GLU A 17 -9.65 -28.73 -6.23
N GLY A 18 -9.29 -28.51 -4.98
CA GLY A 18 -8.25 -29.27 -4.27
C GLY A 18 -6.82 -28.83 -4.54
N GLN A 19 -6.58 -27.98 -5.55
CA GLN A 19 -5.23 -27.46 -5.80
C GLN A 19 -4.90 -26.27 -4.89
N THR A 20 -3.63 -26.17 -4.51
CA THR A 20 -3.11 -25.02 -3.76
C THR A 20 -2.67 -23.92 -4.73
N ALA A 21 -3.26 -22.74 -4.60
CA ALA A 21 -2.84 -21.54 -5.29
C ALA A 21 -2.01 -20.64 -4.36
N TYR A 22 -1.01 -19.98 -4.90
CA TYR A 22 -0.17 -19.02 -4.20
C TYR A 22 -0.48 -17.61 -4.71
N TYR A 23 -0.48 -16.64 -3.80
CA TYR A 23 -0.71 -15.24 -4.13
C TYR A 23 0.10 -14.31 -3.25
N ALA A 24 0.43 -13.13 -3.78
CA ALA A 24 1.09 -12.09 -3.03
C ALA A 24 0.09 -11.37 -2.13
N TYR A 25 0.39 -11.30 -0.83
CA TYR A 25 -0.42 -10.59 0.17
C TYR A 25 0.41 -9.42 0.74
N PRO A 26 -0.11 -8.17 0.73
CA PRO A 26 0.65 -7.05 1.24
C PRO A 26 0.90 -7.20 2.75
N LYS A 27 2.14 -7.02 3.16
CA LYS A 27 2.47 -6.86 4.57
C LYS A 27 1.85 -5.56 5.09
N MET A 28 1.73 -5.45 6.41
CA MET A 28 1.15 -4.28 7.08
C MET A 28 1.79 -2.99 6.56
N GLN A 29 0.97 -2.09 6.04
CA GLN A 29 1.39 -0.76 5.63
C GLN A 29 1.27 0.19 6.81
N GLN A 30 2.25 1.09 6.96
CA GLN A 30 2.15 2.15 7.95
C GLN A 30 1.07 3.14 7.55
N LYS A 31 0.20 3.49 8.48
CA LYS A 31 -0.84 4.48 8.29
C LYS A 31 -0.34 5.85 8.77
N MET A 32 -0.30 6.82 7.88
CA MET A 32 -0.15 8.22 8.28
C MET A 32 -1.44 8.68 8.97
N THR A 33 -1.33 9.17 10.20
CA THR A 33 -2.46 9.68 10.97
C THR A 33 -2.81 11.10 10.55
N SER A 34 -4.01 11.58 10.91
CA SER A 34 -4.41 12.97 10.61
C SER A 34 -3.48 14.00 11.28
N SER A 35 -2.99 13.74 12.49
CA SER A 35 -2.00 14.62 13.13
C SER A 35 -0.70 14.71 12.33
N MET A 36 -0.18 13.58 11.86
CA MET A 36 1.04 13.56 11.01
C MET A 36 0.84 14.32 9.69
N VAL A 37 -0.38 14.30 9.12
CA VAL A 37 -0.72 15.10 7.94
C VAL A 37 -0.70 16.59 8.28
N VAL A 38 -1.32 16.98 9.39
CA VAL A 38 -1.32 18.38 9.87
C VAL A 38 0.11 18.86 10.10
N ASP A 39 0.92 18.11 10.84
CA ASP A 39 2.31 18.44 11.14
C ASP A 39 3.13 18.65 9.87
N ARG A 40 2.90 17.78 8.85
CA ARG A 40 3.59 17.89 7.56
C ARG A 40 3.20 19.17 6.81
N ILE A 41 1.91 19.51 6.79
CA ILE A 41 1.42 20.74 6.16
C ILE A 41 2.00 21.98 6.85
N VAL A 42 2.04 21.99 8.20
CA VAL A 42 2.65 23.06 8.98
C VAL A 42 4.12 23.27 8.63
N LEU A 43 4.87 22.18 8.42
CA LEU A 43 6.28 22.26 8.01
C LEU A 43 6.47 22.82 6.60
N GLU A 44 5.49 22.63 5.71
CA GLU A 44 5.55 23.08 4.32
C GLU A 44 4.90 24.46 4.08
N THR A 45 4.19 24.97 5.08
CA THR A 45 3.45 26.24 5.00
C THR A 45 3.74 27.14 6.21
N SER A 46 3.26 28.37 6.17
CA SER A 46 3.29 29.29 7.32
C SER A 46 2.07 29.21 8.22
N LEU A 47 1.20 28.22 8.02
CA LEU A 47 -0.03 28.05 8.78
C LEU A 47 0.25 27.42 10.15
N SER A 48 -0.56 27.79 11.17
CA SER A 48 -0.54 27.07 12.43
C SER A 48 -1.27 25.71 12.34
N ALA A 49 -0.97 24.79 13.25
CA ALA A 49 -1.68 23.50 13.32
C ALA A 49 -3.22 23.68 13.50
N GLY A 50 -3.62 24.72 14.24
CA GLY A 50 -5.04 25.08 14.42
C GLY A 50 -5.70 25.52 13.12
N ASP A 51 -5.02 26.33 12.32
CA ASP A 51 -5.53 26.81 11.02
C ASP A 51 -5.69 25.65 10.04
N VAL A 52 -4.68 24.77 9.96
CA VAL A 52 -4.74 23.57 9.11
C VAL A 52 -5.89 22.66 9.52
N HIS A 53 -6.06 22.42 10.83
CA HIS A 53 -7.16 21.58 11.33
C HIS A 53 -8.53 22.17 11.00
N SER A 54 -8.69 23.49 11.20
CA SER A 54 -9.92 24.21 10.87
C SER A 54 -10.23 24.19 9.37
N ALA A 55 -9.20 24.34 8.53
CA ALA A 55 -9.33 24.24 7.06
C ALA A 55 -9.80 22.84 6.62
N LEU A 56 -9.24 21.77 7.20
CA LEU A 56 -9.64 20.39 6.89
C LEU A 56 -11.08 20.10 7.32
N ILE A 57 -11.53 20.61 8.48
CA ILE A 57 -12.92 20.51 8.91
C ILE A 57 -13.84 21.24 7.92
N SER A 58 -13.50 22.46 7.56
CA SER A 58 -14.28 23.26 6.61
C SER A 58 -14.37 22.58 5.24
N LEU A 59 -13.27 22.02 4.74
CA LEU A 59 -13.26 21.24 3.51
C LEU A 59 -14.21 20.05 3.60
N CYS A 60 -14.19 19.30 4.71
CA CYS A 60 -15.09 18.17 4.93
C CYS A 60 -16.56 18.61 4.88
N ASN A 61 -16.92 19.72 5.51
CA ASN A 61 -18.27 20.26 5.50
C ASN A 61 -18.72 20.66 4.08
N VAL A 62 -17.88 21.39 3.36
CA VAL A 62 -18.17 21.79 1.96
C VAL A 62 -18.37 20.58 1.05
N VAL A 63 -17.54 19.54 1.20
CA VAL A 63 -17.67 18.29 0.43
C VAL A 63 -18.97 17.59 0.76
N ASN A 64 -19.33 17.48 2.05
CA ASN A 64 -20.58 16.84 2.47
C ASN A 64 -21.82 17.57 1.94
N ASP A 65 -21.82 18.89 2.01
CA ASP A 65 -22.91 19.71 1.51
C ASP A 65 -23.09 19.55 0.00
N ALA A 66 -21.99 19.62 -0.75
CA ALA A 66 -22.03 19.44 -2.20
C ALA A 66 -22.52 18.03 -2.61
N LEU A 67 -22.01 16.98 -1.95
CA LEU A 67 -22.45 15.61 -2.23
C LEU A 67 -23.92 15.39 -1.86
N SER A 68 -24.41 16.01 -0.80
CA SER A 68 -25.83 15.93 -0.41
C SER A 68 -26.78 16.55 -1.44
N MET A 69 -26.30 17.56 -2.17
CA MET A 69 -27.00 18.18 -3.29
C MET A 69 -26.83 17.41 -4.62
N GLY A 70 -26.12 16.27 -4.61
CA GLY A 70 -25.84 15.48 -5.81
C GLY A 70 -24.75 16.06 -6.71
N MET A 71 -24.00 17.05 -6.25
CA MET A 71 -22.89 17.65 -6.99
C MET A 71 -21.62 16.82 -6.86
N SER A 72 -20.76 16.84 -7.87
CA SER A 72 -19.40 16.35 -7.78
C SER A 72 -18.46 17.45 -7.29
N VAL A 73 -17.44 17.08 -6.52
CA VAL A 73 -16.46 18.00 -5.96
C VAL A 73 -15.09 17.71 -6.55
N ASP A 74 -14.46 18.72 -7.13
CA ASP A 74 -13.06 18.66 -7.58
C ASP A 74 -12.16 19.13 -6.45
N LEU A 75 -11.21 18.28 -6.06
CA LEU A 75 -10.22 18.52 -5.01
C LEU A 75 -8.84 18.86 -5.61
N ALA A 76 -8.82 19.76 -6.56
CA ALA A 76 -7.60 20.19 -7.26
C ALA A 76 -6.77 19.00 -7.77
N ASP A 77 -5.48 18.93 -7.48
CA ASP A 77 -4.58 17.88 -7.97
C ASP A 77 -4.80 16.50 -7.33
N LEU A 78 -5.57 16.43 -6.25
CA LEU A 78 -5.88 15.15 -5.60
C LEU A 78 -6.82 14.30 -6.46
N GLY A 79 -7.91 14.89 -6.94
CA GLY A 79 -8.92 14.14 -7.66
C GLY A 79 -10.32 14.73 -7.50
N SER A 80 -11.33 13.94 -7.87
CA SER A 80 -12.73 14.34 -7.72
C SER A 80 -13.54 13.31 -6.97
N LEU A 81 -14.49 13.78 -6.17
CA LEU A 81 -15.48 12.99 -5.47
C LEU A 81 -16.82 13.12 -6.16
N ARG A 82 -17.52 12.01 -6.34
CA ARG A 82 -18.88 12.00 -6.89
C ARG A 82 -19.74 10.97 -6.19
N LEU A 83 -21.03 11.23 -6.13
CA LEU A 83 -22.02 10.27 -5.69
C LEU A 83 -22.46 9.41 -6.88
N THR A 84 -22.53 8.09 -6.67
CA THR A 84 -23.07 7.16 -7.66
C THR A 84 -24.13 6.29 -7.00
N VAL A 85 -25.28 6.20 -7.63
CA VAL A 85 -26.39 5.35 -7.18
C VAL A 85 -26.55 4.21 -8.17
N PRO A 86 -26.12 2.97 -7.84
CA PRO A 86 -26.32 1.84 -8.72
C PRO A 86 -27.83 1.51 -8.83
N SER A 87 -28.28 1.15 -10.03
CA SER A 87 -29.64 0.74 -10.31
C SER A 87 -29.71 -0.76 -10.65
N LYS A 88 -30.84 -1.40 -10.34
CA LYS A 88 -31.22 -2.71 -10.85
C LYS A 88 -32.02 -2.55 -12.12
N MET A 89 -31.88 -3.47 -13.06
CA MET A 89 -32.77 -3.57 -14.21
C MET A 89 -34.10 -4.19 -13.77
N MET A 90 -35.21 -3.66 -14.31
CA MET A 90 -36.59 -4.12 -14.08
C MET A 90 -37.21 -4.49 -15.42
N ASP A 91 -38.21 -5.39 -15.38
CA ASP A 91 -38.84 -5.89 -16.59
C ASP A 91 -39.87 -4.88 -17.17
N THR A 92 -40.47 -4.06 -16.31
CA THR A 92 -41.46 -3.05 -16.72
C THR A 92 -41.13 -1.66 -16.18
N PRO A 93 -41.48 -0.58 -16.92
CA PRO A 93 -41.21 0.79 -16.48
C PRO A 93 -41.89 1.14 -15.14
N GLU A 94 -43.07 0.58 -14.88
CA GLU A 94 -43.86 0.84 -13.68
C GLU A 94 -43.20 0.29 -12.41
N GLU A 95 -42.34 -0.72 -12.55
CA GLU A 95 -41.59 -1.28 -11.44
C GLU A 95 -40.36 -0.42 -11.06
N VAL A 96 -39.94 0.51 -11.93
CA VAL A 96 -38.80 1.38 -11.67
C VAL A 96 -39.18 2.43 -10.64
N THR A 97 -39.09 2.08 -9.38
CA THR A 97 -39.28 2.97 -8.24
C THR A 97 -37.97 3.14 -7.45
N VAL A 98 -37.85 4.24 -6.70
CA VAL A 98 -36.67 4.51 -5.86
C VAL A 98 -36.39 3.32 -4.93
N ALA A 99 -37.42 2.78 -4.29
CA ALA A 99 -37.27 1.68 -3.32
C ALA A 99 -36.86 0.35 -3.94
N LYS A 100 -37.32 0.04 -5.17
CA LYS A 100 -37.07 -1.25 -5.83
C LYS A 100 -35.83 -1.23 -6.72
N ALA A 101 -35.65 -0.17 -7.49
CA ALA A 101 -34.64 -0.07 -8.52
C ALA A 101 -33.31 0.47 -8.01
N LEU A 102 -33.32 1.47 -7.11
CA LEU A 102 -32.11 2.13 -6.66
C LEU A 102 -31.50 1.42 -5.47
N LYS A 103 -30.15 1.30 -5.48
CA LYS A 103 -29.36 0.78 -4.37
C LYS A 103 -28.83 1.94 -3.53
N THR A 104 -28.22 1.62 -2.40
CA THR A 104 -27.55 2.59 -1.52
C THR A 104 -26.53 3.42 -2.31
N PRO A 105 -26.57 4.75 -2.19
CA PRO A 105 -25.57 5.62 -2.78
C PRO A 105 -24.15 5.30 -2.32
N LYS A 106 -23.19 5.46 -3.21
CA LYS A 106 -21.77 5.23 -2.93
C LYS A 106 -20.96 6.44 -3.36
N ILE A 107 -20.02 6.85 -2.51
CA ILE A 107 -19.03 7.86 -2.86
C ILE A 107 -17.92 7.19 -3.66
N VAL A 108 -17.62 7.75 -4.82
CA VAL A 108 -16.54 7.30 -5.70
C VAL A 108 -15.52 8.41 -5.80
N PHE A 109 -14.27 8.11 -5.45
CA PHE A 109 -13.13 8.98 -5.64
C PHE A 109 -12.44 8.63 -6.96
N THR A 110 -12.15 9.63 -7.78
CA THR A 110 -11.40 9.49 -9.02
C THR A 110 -10.13 10.31 -8.93
N PRO A 111 -8.95 9.68 -8.78
CA PRO A 111 -7.67 10.39 -8.64
C PRO A 111 -7.29 11.08 -9.95
N LYS A 112 -6.67 12.26 -9.86
CA LYS A 112 -6.02 12.94 -10.98
C LYS A 112 -4.65 12.34 -11.29
N GLN A 113 -4.04 12.81 -12.38
CA GLN A 113 -2.80 12.25 -12.92
C GLN A 113 -1.67 12.22 -11.89
N ALA A 114 -1.47 13.30 -11.15
CA ALA A 114 -0.42 13.38 -10.12
C ALA A 114 -0.50 12.25 -9.08
N MET A 115 -1.71 11.92 -8.61
CA MET A 115 -1.91 10.79 -7.69
C MET A 115 -1.70 9.43 -8.35
N ARG A 116 -2.06 9.28 -9.62
CA ARG A 116 -1.80 8.04 -10.38
C ARG A 116 -0.31 7.82 -10.59
N ASP A 117 0.42 8.88 -10.91
CA ASP A 117 1.86 8.83 -11.10
C ASP A 117 2.58 8.48 -9.79
N ALA A 118 2.14 9.05 -8.67
CA ALA A 118 2.63 8.67 -7.35
C ALA A 118 2.38 7.20 -7.03
N ALA A 119 1.21 6.66 -7.37
CA ALA A 119 0.90 5.24 -7.18
C ALA A 119 1.75 4.33 -8.09
N ASN A 120 2.01 4.74 -9.33
CA ASN A 120 2.83 3.98 -10.29
C ASN A 120 4.32 4.01 -9.94
N SER A 121 4.80 5.04 -9.23
CA SER A 121 6.18 5.16 -8.79
C SER A 121 6.53 4.35 -7.54
N VAL A 122 5.54 3.68 -6.93
CA VAL A 122 5.77 2.88 -5.72
C VAL A 122 6.56 1.61 -6.05
N GLU A 123 7.70 1.45 -5.40
CA GLU A 123 8.49 0.22 -5.49
C GLU A 123 7.76 -0.94 -4.80
N LEU A 124 7.68 -2.06 -5.50
CA LEU A 124 7.06 -3.30 -5.01
C LEU A 124 8.12 -4.37 -4.81
N SER A 125 8.08 -5.06 -3.69
CA SER A 125 8.99 -6.15 -3.36
C SER A 125 8.24 -7.36 -2.80
N ILE A 126 8.70 -8.58 -3.15
CA ILE A 126 8.13 -9.83 -2.62
C ILE A 126 9.14 -10.43 -1.64
N ASP A 127 8.74 -10.53 -0.39
CA ASP A 127 9.47 -11.28 0.62
C ASP A 127 9.17 -12.77 0.46
N ARG A 128 10.15 -13.50 -0.08
CA ARG A 128 10.03 -14.95 -0.30
C ARG A 128 10.36 -15.78 0.93
N GLY A 129 10.64 -15.13 2.07
CA GLY A 129 11.05 -15.82 3.30
C GLY A 129 12.25 -16.71 3.00
N VAL A 130 13.45 -16.14 2.92
CA VAL A 130 14.67 -16.94 2.86
C VAL A 130 14.75 -17.71 4.18
N LYS A 131 14.40 -18.99 4.17
CA LYS A 131 14.88 -19.89 5.22
C LYS A 131 16.40 -19.79 5.13
N LYS A 132 17.04 -19.19 6.13
CA LYS A 132 18.45 -19.44 6.35
C LYS A 132 18.57 -20.96 6.51
N SER A 133 19.00 -21.64 5.47
CA SER A 133 19.50 -22.99 5.58
C SER A 133 20.74 -22.89 6.46
N ALA A 134 20.63 -23.39 7.66
CA ALA A 134 21.77 -23.79 8.45
C ALA A 134 22.43 -24.96 7.72
N THR A 135 23.54 -24.71 7.11
CA THR A 135 24.52 -25.64 6.56
C THR A 135 25.65 -24.72 6.07
N ASP A 136 26.86 -24.75 6.45
CA ASP A 136 27.72 -25.82 6.94
C ASP A 136 28.82 -25.17 7.78
N GLU A 137 28.93 -25.59 9.02
CA GLU A 137 30.20 -25.66 9.67
C GLU A 137 30.79 -27.01 9.26
N GLU A 138 31.67 -27.04 8.29
CA GLU A 138 32.68 -28.08 8.14
C GLU A 138 34.04 -27.41 8.21
N GLU A 139 34.64 -27.57 9.42
CA GLU A 139 36.10 -27.56 9.54
C GLU A 139 36.69 -28.71 8.73
N PRO A 140 37.77 -28.52 8.03
CA PRO A 140 38.73 -29.60 7.84
C PRO A 140 39.90 -29.39 8.78
N GLY A 141 39.94 -30.26 9.77
CA GLY A 141 41.09 -30.46 10.61
C GLY A 141 42.29 -30.96 9.85
N GLY A 142 43.43 -30.53 10.36
CA GLY A 142 44.64 -31.28 10.53
C GLY A 142 45.44 -31.70 9.33
N SER A 143 46.66 -31.26 9.23
CA SER A 143 47.82 -32.13 9.34
C SER A 143 49.12 -31.38 9.11
N THR A 144 49.93 -31.35 10.15
CA THR A 144 51.39 -31.56 10.26
C THR A 144 52.23 -31.49 8.98
N GLY A 145 53.30 -30.70 9.07
CA GLY A 145 54.44 -30.75 8.12
C GLY A 145 55.55 -29.80 8.53
N SER A 146 56.39 -30.26 9.40
CA SER A 146 57.76 -29.97 9.76
C SER A 146 58.66 -29.47 8.61
N GLY A 147 59.64 -28.59 8.94
CA GLY A 147 60.84 -28.32 8.13
C GLY A 147 61.33 -26.89 8.33
N SER A 148 62.11 -26.63 9.32
CA SER A 148 63.57 -26.47 9.41
C SER A 148 64.24 -25.51 8.42
N GLY A 149 64.93 -24.54 9.00
CA GLY A 149 66.22 -24.12 8.45
C GLY A 149 66.38 -22.63 8.11
N GLY A 150 67.27 -21.97 8.92
CA GLY A 150 68.36 -21.11 8.47
C GLY A 150 67.97 -19.63 8.21
N ASP A 151 68.32 -18.76 9.00
CA ASP A 151 69.58 -18.18 9.50
C ASP A 151 70.00 -16.97 8.65
N ASP A 152 70.48 -15.99 9.38
CA ASP A 152 71.30 -14.83 8.98
C ASP A 152 70.58 -13.70 8.18
N GLY A 153 70.59 -12.52 8.59
CA GLY A 153 71.62 -11.75 9.28
C GLY A 153 71.55 -10.32 8.76
N ASN A 154 71.68 -9.43 9.71
CA ASN A 154 72.29 -8.11 9.54
C ASN A 154 71.44 -6.88 9.18
N ASN A 155 71.30 -6.08 10.19
CA ASN A 155 71.29 -4.62 10.32
C ASN A 155 72.59 -4.02 9.76
N PRO A 156 72.84 -2.70 9.55
CA PRO A 156 72.02 -1.51 9.81
C PRO A 156 72.15 -0.45 8.69
N LEU A 157 71.29 0.55 8.68
CA LEU A 157 71.62 1.97 8.84
C LEU A 157 70.32 2.79 8.70
#